data_d723f1d59f9054bba70a47c1df9bbbdd
#
_entry.id   d723f1d59f9054bba70a47c1df9bbbdd
#
_cell.length_a   1.000
_cell.length_b   1.000
_cell.length_c   1.000
_cell.angle_alpha   90.00
_cell.angle_beta   90.00
_cell.angle_gamma   90.00
#
_symmetry.space_group_name_H-M   'P 1'
#
loop_
_entity.id
_entity.type
_entity.pdbx_description
1 polymer ?
#
loop_
_entity_poly.entity_id
_entity_poly.type
_entity_poly.pdbx_seq_one_letter_code
_entity_poly.pdbx_strand_id
1 'polypeptide(L)'
;EGSFAVGITGGWGVGKTKFLDTLKEQMKVHAEVVEFNPWMCRTPEQVTQDFFSSLRHQLSQKYSTLSKSIKEYSKLVGNLPIAPQSIFSFDMTLPMEKDSLFEKKQNLSMKFSRLNRPVVVFIDDMDRLEKEEVFEVLRLIRNTADLKNTIYIVAYDREYVTYILNEKQIKNASSYLEKIFPVEVHMPKVEDKLIWEALKADFSTQDNKYSGRFAKALFAKFNNEQRELILRVLYNYRHVKRFARLYMLNFSHLNKLFPKEIDLIDLFWIELLQMYDQKTYDKLASDPYCLLYYDSNNERYFITNGVSDEKFGTSENKYDGEKFWKFETPSILILLFGYSARSEHKNICKPENYDKYFTMSISPFKLSITEMNNLLSDNAN
;
A
#
# COMPACT_ATOMS: atom_id res chain seq x y z
N GLU A 1 -15.46 4.86 34.08
CA GLU A 1 -14.88 4.09 32.96
C GLU A 1 -13.70 4.86 32.40
N GLY A 2 -12.66 4.17 31.93
CA GLY A 2 -11.46 4.73 31.30
C GLY A 2 -11.70 5.24 29.89
N SER A 3 -10.67 5.18 29.05
CA SER A 3 -10.76 5.43 27.61
C SER A 3 -11.43 4.26 26.88
N PHE A 4 -11.89 4.54 25.65
CA PHE A 4 -12.41 3.53 24.73
C PHE A 4 -11.60 3.53 23.43
N ALA A 5 -11.28 2.36 22.89
CA ALA A 5 -10.51 2.28 21.67
C ALA A 5 -11.25 1.47 20.58
N VAL A 6 -11.23 2.02 19.36
CA VAL A 6 -11.81 1.43 18.16
C VAL A 6 -10.70 1.17 17.15
N GLY A 7 -10.58 -0.06 16.69
CA GLY A 7 -9.68 -0.44 15.61
C GLY A 7 -10.34 -0.30 14.25
N ILE A 8 -9.71 0.40 13.31
CA ILE A 8 -10.09 0.41 11.89
C ILE A 8 -9.11 -0.49 11.16
N THR A 9 -9.55 -1.69 10.82
CA THR A 9 -8.67 -2.73 10.29
C THR A 9 -8.81 -2.91 8.78
N GLY A 10 -7.74 -3.28 8.12
CA GLY A 10 -7.72 -3.60 6.70
C GLY A 10 -6.32 -3.55 6.12
N GLY A 11 -6.11 -4.25 5.01
CA GLY A 11 -4.81 -4.30 4.34
C GLY A 11 -4.34 -2.97 3.76
N TRP A 12 -3.16 -2.97 3.19
CA TRP A 12 -2.58 -1.77 2.58
C TRP A 12 -3.39 -1.33 1.35
N GLY A 13 -3.67 -0.03 1.27
CA GLY A 13 -4.33 0.58 0.11
C GLY A 13 -5.86 0.49 0.09
N VAL A 14 -6.50 -0.12 1.10
CA VAL A 14 -7.98 -0.21 1.19
C VAL A 14 -8.67 1.11 1.51
N GLY A 15 -7.92 2.16 1.87
CA GLY A 15 -8.47 3.50 2.12
C GLY A 15 -8.65 3.87 3.60
N LYS A 16 -7.98 3.17 4.54
CA LYS A 16 -8.04 3.48 5.98
C LYS A 16 -7.85 4.97 6.28
N THR A 17 -6.76 5.56 5.81
CA THR A 17 -6.45 6.99 5.98
C THR A 17 -7.59 7.89 5.48
N LYS A 18 -8.12 7.60 4.27
CA LYS A 18 -9.22 8.41 3.70
C LYS A 18 -10.50 8.31 4.53
N PHE A 19 -10.79 7.12 5.06
CA PHE A 19 -11.89 6.90 5.98
C PHE A 19 -11.69 7.70 7.28
N LEU A 20 -10.49 7.64 7.88
CA LEU A 20 -10.16 8.43 9.07
C LEU A 20 -10.31 9.93 8.81
N ASP A 21 -9.83 10.44 7.66
CA ASP A 21 -9.97 11.86 7.31
C ASP A 21 -11.44 12.29 7.23
N THR A 22 -12.28 11.47 6.61
CA THR A 22 -13.72 11.75 6.53
C THR A 22 -14.36 11.75 7.91
N LEU A 23 -14.00 10.77 8.74
CA LEU A 23 -14.53 10.64 10.09
C LEU A 23 -14.05 11.80 10.99
N LYS A 24 -12.79 12.21 10.88
CA LYS A 24 -12.25 13.39 11.58
C LYS A 24 -13.09 14.65 11.31
N GLU A 25 -13.36 14.93 10.04
CA GLU A 25 -14.18 16.10 9.67
C GLU A 25 -15.58 16.06 10.28
N GLN A 26 -16.23 14.90 10.28
CA GLN A 26 -17.54 14.74 10.89
C GLN A 26 -17.49 14.88 12.42
N MET A 27 -16.45 14.38 13.07
CA MET A 27 -16.32 14.40 14.52
C MET A 27 -15.98 15.79 15.09
N LYS A 28 -15.38 16.71 14.32
CA LYS A 28 -15.05 18.07 14.78
C LYS A 28 -16.23 18.85 15.37
N VAL A 29 -17.45 18.54 14.95
CA VAL A 29 -18.66 19.18 15.46
C VAL A 29 -19.02 18.66 16.86
N HIS A 30 -18.68 17.41 17.18
CA HIS A 30 -19.14 16.71 18.38
C HIS A 30 -18.03 16.48 19.42
N ALA A 31 -16.76 16.54 19.02
CA ALA A 31 -15.61 16.18 19.84
C ALA A 31 -14.44 17.16 19.67
N GLU A 32 -13.50 17.11 20.60
CA GLU A 32 -12.17 17.67 20.43
C GLU A 32 -11.31 16.63 19.71
N VAL A 33 -10.99 16.91 18.45
CA VAL A 33 -10.23 16.00 17.59
C VAL A 33 -8.74 16.23 17.79
N VAL A 34 -8.01 15.15 18.04
CA VAL A 34 -6.55 15.11 18.16
C VAL A 34 -5.99 14.12 17.15
N GLU A 35 -4.97 14.54 16.42
CA GLU A 35 -4.27 13.68 15.47
C GLU A 35 -2.88 13.34 16.00
N PHE A 36 -2.56 12.05 15.96
CA PHE A 36 -1.23 11.55 16.30
C PHE A 36 -0.77 10.55 15.26
N ASN A 37 0.38 10.82 14.65
CA ASN A 37 1.03 9.91 13.72
C ASN A 37 2.34 9.41 14.33
N PRO A 38 2.36 8.19 14.89
CA PRO A 38 3.54 7.64 15.55
C PRO A 38 4.70 7.35 14.59
N TRP A 39 4.46 7.21 13.29
CA TRP A 39 5.52 7.03 12.29
C TRP A 39 6.45 8.25 12.16
N MET A 40 6.05 9.41 12.66
CA MET A 40 6.89 10.59 12.69
C MET A 40 7.84 10.63 13.92
N CYS A 41 7.67 9.72 14.89
CA CYS A 41 8.56 9.58 16.05
C CYS A 41 9.89 8.97 15.59
N ARG A 42 10.99 9.35 16.25
CA ARG A 42 12.34 8.88 15.87
C ARG A 42 12.75 7.60 16.59
N THR A 43 12.22 7.37 17.74
CA THR A 43 12.50 6.18 18.57
C THR A 43 11.25 5.75 19.34
N PRO A 44 11.17 4.47 19.75
CA PRO A 44 10.04 3.96 20.54
C PRO A 44 9.81 4.77 21.84
N GLU A 45 10.88 5.24 22.47
CA GLU A 45 10.83 6.03 23.72
C GLU A 45 10.12 7.37 23.51
N GLN A 46 10.24 7.93 22.31
CA GLN A 46 9.64 9.23 21.98
C GLN A 46 8.15 9.13 21.69
N VAL A 47 7.62 7.97 21.33
CA VAL A 47 6.19 7.78 21.01
C VAL A 47 5.30 8.37 22.09
N THR A 48 5.55 8.03 23.35
CA THR A 48 4.76 8.53 24.48
C THR A 48 4.93 10.03 24.69
N GLN A 49 6.14 10.57 24.57
CA GLN A 49 6.41 12.00 24.76
C GLN A 49 5.77 12.82 23.62
N ASP A 50 5.92 12.36 22.37
CA ASP A 50 5.38 13.04 21.20
C ASP A 50 3.84 12.99 21.19
N PHE A 51 3.27 11.87 21.66
CA PHE A 51 1.82 11.79 21.86
C PHE A 51 1.30 12.87 22.82
N PHE A 52 1.88 12.97 24.02
CA PHE A 52 1.43 13.99 24.99
C PHE A 52 1.76 15.41 24.54
N SER A 53 2.83 15.60 23.78
CA SER A 53 3.14 16.88 23.16
C SER A 53 2.09 17.28 22.13
N SER A 54 1.68 16.37 21.26
CA SER A 54 0.61 16.56 20.27
C SER A 54 -0.73 16.82 20.94
N LEU A 55 -1.08 16.02 21.94
CA LEU A 55 -2.30 16.18 22.75
C LEU A 55 -2.34 17.57 23.41
N ARG A 56 -1.23 17.96 24.02
CA ARG A 56 -1.09 19.28 24.65
C ARG A 56 -1.22 20.41 23.64
N HIS A 57 -0.52 20.31 22.51
CA HIS A 57 -0.51 21.36 21.48
C HIS A 57 -1.92 21.61 20.94
N GLN A 58 -2.63 20.54 20.57
CA GLN A 58 -3.95 20.64 19.95
C GLN A 58 -5.05 21.08 20.94
N LEU A 59 -4.93 20.73 22.23
CA LEU A 59 -5.89 21.15 23.25
C LEU A 59 -5.55 22.49 23.93
N SER A 60 -4.32 23.00 23.78
CA SER A 60 -3.84 24.18 24.51
C SER A 60 -4.61 25.47 24.23
N GLN A 61 -5.10 25.64 23.01
CA GLN A 61 -5.83 26.83 22.60
C GLN A 61 -7.16 27.00 23.34
N LYS A 62 -7.82 25.88 23.68
CA LYS A 62 -9.11 25.87 24.34
C LYS A 62 -9.03 25.62 25.86
N TYR A 63 -8.00 24.88 26.32
CA TYR A 63 -7.93 24.35 27.68
C TYR A 63 -6.54 24.55 28.30
N SER A 64 -6.23 25.80 28.71
CA SER A 64 -4.91 26.17 29.25
C SER A 64 -4.52 25.43 30.53
N THR A 65 -5.46 25.20 31.45
CA THR A 65 -5.23 24.45 32.70
C THR A 65 -4.97 22.98 32.45
N LEU A 66 -5.66 22.39 31.47
CA LEU A 66 -5.45 21.01 31.03
C LEU A 66 -4.06 20.84 30.41
N SER A 67 -3.64 21.79 29.58
CA SER A 67 -2.31 21.83 28.96
C SER A 67 -1.17 21.75 29.97
N LYS A 68 -1.29 22.44 31.12
CA LYS A 68 -0.29 22.33 32.21
C LYS A 68 -0.24 20.93 32.80
N SER A 69 -1.40 20.33 33.07
CA SER A 69 -1.47 18.98 33.66
C SER A 69 -0.97 17.90 32.70
N ILE A 70 -1.23 18.03 31.41
CA ILE A 70 -0.66 17.14 30.38
C ILE A 70 0.88 17.24 30.41
N LYS A 71 1.42 18.46 30.46
CA LYS A 71 2.88 18.68 30.53
C LYS A 71 3.52 18.09 31.80
N GLU A 72 2.87 18.22 32.94
CA GLU A 72 3.37 17.65 34.21
C GLU A 72 3.37 16.12 34.16
N TYR A 73 2.30 15.52 33.68
CA TYR A 73 2.20 14.07 33.54
C TYR A 73 3.18 13.50 32.50
N SER A 74 3.31 14.15 31.35
CA SER A 74 4.24 13.69 30.29
C SER A 74 5.70 13.66 30.72
N LYS A 75 6.13 14.59 31.57
CA LYS A 75 7.49 14.60 32.12
C LYS A 75 7.78 13.37 33.00
N LEU A 76 6.78 12.93 33.76
CA LEU A 76 6.94 11.76 34.64
C LEU A 76 6.97 10.47 33.81
N VAL A 77 6.08 10.37 32.83
CA VAL A 77 5.98 9.18 31.96
C VAL A 77 7.21 9.04 31.04
N GLY A 78 7.73 10.14 30.51
CA GLY A 78 8.90 10.13 29.61
C GLY A 78 10.20 9.72 30.28
N ASN A 79 10.28 9.73 31.60
CA ASN A 79 11.43 9.30 32.37
C ASN A 79 11.36 7.83 32.82
N LEU A 80 10.27 7.13 32.50
CA LEU A 80 10.14 5.70 32.85
C LEU A 80 10.99 4.84 31.89
N PRO A 81 11.81 3.91 32.41
CA PRO A 81 12.52 2.97 31.56
C PRO A 81 11.52 2.08 30.83
N ILE A 82 11.75 1.85 29.55
CA ILE A 82 11.00 0.86 28.77
C ILE A 82 11.44 -0.50 29.22
N ALA A 83 10.61 -1.20 29.99
CA ALA A 83 10.86 -2.57 30.39
C ALA A 83 10.45 -3.53 29.26
N PRO A 84 11.38 -4.28 28.64
CA PRO A 84 11.11 -5.11 27.48
C PRO A 84 10.17 -6.29 27.70
N GLN A 85 9.79 -6.62 28.94
CA GLN A 85 9.23 -7.94 29.26
C GLN A 85 7.87 -7.96 29.98
N SER A 86 7.25 -6.87 30.31
CA SER A 86 5.98 -6.92 31.04
C SER A 86 4.90 -5.97 30.52
N ILE A 87 4.27 -6.34 29.42
CA ILE A 87 3.03 -5.68 29.01
C ILE A 87 1.88 -6.00 29.98
N PHE A 88 2.01 -7.06 30.78
CA PHE A 88 1.00 -7.54 31.73
C PHE A 88 1.21 -7.13 33.18
N SER A 89 2.41 -6.79 33.55
CA SER A 89 2.71 -6.32 34.89
C SER A 89 3.38 -4.95 34.76
N PHE A 90 2.61 -3.93 35.05
CA PHE A 90 3.19 -2.70 35.55
C PHE A 90 3.85 -3.09 36.88
N ASP A 91 5.06 -3.65 36.78
CA ASP A 91 5.80 -4.07 37.96
C ASP A 91 6.28 -2.85 38.69
N MET A 92 5.54 -2.55 39.71
CA MET A 92 5.63 -1.38 40.55
C MET A 92 6.72 -1.54 41.62
N THR A 93 7.94 -1.80 41.27
CA THR A 93 9.05 -1.98 42.26
C THR A 93 9.88 -0.73 42.58
N LEU A 94 9.44 0.46 42.18
CA LEU A 94 10.07 1.71 42.60
C LEU A 94 9.17 2.46 43.60
N PRO A 95 9.56 2.60 44.88
CA PRO A 95 8.60 2.92 45.95
C PRO A 95 8.12 4.37 46.03
N MET A 96 8.85 5.35 45.56
CA MET A 96 8.52 6.78 45.81
C MET A 96 7.98 7.57 44.63
N GLU A 97 8.24 7.14 43.37
CA GLU A 97 7.74 7.88 42.19
C GLU A 97 6.35 7.41 41.71
N LYS A 98 5.90 6.27 42.19
CA LYS A 98 4.65 5.61 41.78
C LYS A 98 3.40 6.32 42.26
N ASP A 99 3.37 6.69 43.51
CA ASP A 99 2.21 7.39 44.08
C ASP A 99 2.03 8.74 43.36
N SER A 100 3.13 9.42 43.07
CA SER A 100 3.13 10.66 42.28
C SER A 100 2.63 10.45 40.84
N LEU A 101 3.02 9.37 40.14
CA LEU A 101 2.58 9.10 38.78
C LEU A 101 1.10 8.73 38.72
N PHE A 102 0.67 7.86 39.63
CA PHE A 102 -0.75 7.43 39.72
C PHE A 102 -1.66 8.61 40.05
N GLU A 103 -1.32 9.41 41.04
CA GLU A 103 -2.06 10.62 41.41
C GLU A 103 -2.14 11.63 40.25
N LYS A 104 -1.04 11.86 39.54
CA LYS A 104 -1.00 12.76 38.38
C LYS A 104 -1.86 12.23 37.24
N LYS A 105 -1.84 10.90 36.98
CA LYS A 105 -2.74 10.25 36.00
C LYS A 105 -4.20 10.44 36.40
N GLN A 106 -4.56 10.17 37.66
CA GLN A 106 -5.93 10.36 38.15
C GLN A 106 -6.38 11.82 38.03
N ASN A 107 -5.55 12.76 38.43
CA ASN A 107 -5.85 14.19 38.31
C ASN A 107 -6.06 14.60 36.84
N LEU A 108 -5.20 14.12 35.94
CA LEU A 108 -5.34 14.36 34.52
C LEU A 108 -6.66 13.75 34.00
N SER A 109 -6.94 12.50 34.32
CA SER A 109 -8.16 11.79 33.94
C SER A 109 -9.43 12.47 34.46
N MET A 110 -9.42 13.01 35.70
CA MET A 110 -10.53 13.80 36.22
C MET A 110 -10.73 15.11 35.47
N LYS A 111 -9.66 15.75 34.99
CA LYS A 111 -9.78 16.96 34.17
C LYS A 111 -10.38 16.64 32.80
N PHE A 112 -10.00 15.51 32.18
CA PHE A 112 -10.60 15.04 30.94
C PHE A 112 -12.10 14.72 31.11
N SER A 113 -12.49 14.08 32.22
CA SER A 113 -13.90 13.76 32.47
C SER A 113 -14.81 15.00 32.63
N ARG A 114 -14.24 16.17 32.91
CA ARG A 114 -14.97 17.44 33.04
C ARG A 114 -15.08 18.25 31.76
N LEU A 115 -14.49 17.74 30.67
CA LEU A 115 -14.63 18.40 29.38
C LEU A 115 -16.06 18.25 28.84
N ASN A 116 -16.61 19.33 28.30
CA ASN A 116 -17.95 19.35 27.73
C ASN A 116 -18.08 18.45 26.47
N ARG A 117 -16.97 18.14 25.82
CA ARG A 117 -16.90 17.31 24.64
C ARG A 117 -15.88 16.19 24.86
N PRO A 118 -16.11 14.99 24.35
CA PRO A 118 -15.10 13.94 24.39
C PRO A 118 -13.88 14.32 23.56
N VAL A 119 -12.73 13.82 23.96
CA VAL A 119 -11.51 13.91 23.15
C VAL A 119 -11.43 12.67 22.27
N VAL A 120 -11.37 12.84 20.95
CA VAL A 120 -11.19 11.74 19.99
C VAL A 120 -9.81 11.83 19.39
N VAL A 121 -9.00 10.82 19.68
CA VAL A 121 -7.62 10.72 19.21
C VAL A 121 -7.57 9.77 18.01
N PHE A 122 -7.15 10.29 16.87
CA PHE A 122 -6.92 9.51 15.66
C PHE A 122 -5.45 9.12 15.55
N ILE A 123 -5.20 7.83 15.39
CA ILE A 123 -3.87 7.25 15.18
C ILE A 123 -3.86 6.52 13.86
N ASP A 124 -2.98 6.91 12.95
CA ASP A 124 -2.83 6.29 11.62
C ASP A 124 -1.42 5.74 11.43
N ASP A 125 -1.23 4.99 10.35
CA ASP A 125 0.08 4.47 9.91
C ASP A 125 0.76 3.50 10.91
N MET A 126 0.02 2.77 11.75
CA MET A 126 0.60 1.76 12.65
C MET A 126 1.29 0.62 11.91
N ASP A 127 0.91 0.36 10.66
CA ASP A 127 1.49 -0.66 9.78
C ASP A 127 2.84 -0.24 9.15
N ARG A 128 3.35 0.95 9.49
CA ARG A 128 4.69 1.42 9.10
C ARG A 128 5.70 1.42 10.24
N LEU A 129 5.23 1.11 11.45
CA LEU A 129 6.04 1.13 12.66
C LEU A 129 6.90 -0.13 12.79
N GLU A 130 8.05 0.03 13.42
CA GLU A 130 8.83 -1.12 13.88
C GLU A 130 8.16 -1.81 15.07
N LYS A 131 8.62 -3.01 15.40
CA LYS A 131 8.02 -3.85 16.44
C LYS A 131 7.88 -3.14 17.78
N GLU A 132 8.96 -2.50 18.22
CA GLU A 132 9.04 -1.79 19.49
C GLU A 132 8.07 -0.61 19.54
N GLU A 133 7.92 0.11 18.44
CA GLU A 133 7.03 1.26 18.31
C GLU A 133 5.56 0.83 18.35
N VAL A 134 5.20 -0.28 17.67
CA VAL A 134 3.83 -0.84 17.75
C VAL A 134 3.47 -1.15 19.20
N PHE A 135 4.40 -1.76 19.96
CA PHE A 135 4.18 -2.05 21.38
C PHE A 135 3.96 -0.80 22.20
N GLU A 136 4.76 0.24 21.97
CA GLU A 136 4.61 1.50 22.68
C GLU A 136 3.26 2.17 22.41
N VAL A 137 2.79 2.15 21.17
CA VAL A 137 1.44 2.66 20.85
C VAL A 137 0.36 1.85 21.55
N LEU A 138 0.42 0.51 21.54
CA LEU A 138 -0.54 -0.34 22.22
C LEU A 138 -0.51 -0.13 23.75
N ARG A 139 0.69 0.01 24.33
CA ARG A 139 0.87 0.34 25.76
C ARG A 139 0.35 1.72 26.10
N LEU A 140 0.59 2.70 25.23
CA LEU A 140 0.10 4.06 25.38
C LEU A 140 -1.42 4.07 25.49
N ILE A 141 -2.12 3.45 24.54
CA ILE A 141 -3.59 3.41 24.49
C ILE A 141 -4.15 2.73 25.74
N ARG A 142 -3.61 1.56 26.09
CA ARG A 142 -4.16 0.73 27.16
C ARG A 142 -3.87 1.24 28.56
N ASN A 143 -2.66 1.76 28.78
CA ASN A 143 -2.18 2.04 30.14
C ASN A 143 -1.86 3.52 30.35
N THR A 144 -0.96 4.07 29.54
CA THR A 144 -0.34 5.37 29.81
C THR A 144 -1.33 6.52 29.58
N ALA A 145 -2.09 6.44 28.52
CA ALA A 145 -3.07 7.46 28.12
C ALA A 145 -4.52 6.96 28.27
N ASP A 146 -4.77 5.99 29.15
CA ASP A 146 -6.11 5.59 29.54
C ASP A 146 -6.76 6.70 30.39
N LEU A 147 -7.35 7.67 29.71
CA LEU A 147 -7.96 8.88 30.29
C LEU A 147 -9.47 8.86 30.08
N LYS A 148 -10.22 9.30 31.10
CA LYS A 148 -11.68 9.40 31.00
C LYS A 148 -12.10 10.33 29.86
N ASN A 149 -13.29 10.11 29.31
CA ASN A 149 -13.86 10.93 28.23
C ASN A 149 -12.95 11.03 26.97
N THR A 150 -12.16 9.96 26.73
CA THR A 150 -11.25 9.86 25.59
C THR A 150 -11.58 8.62 24.74
N ILE A 151 -11.62 8.80 23.43
CA ILE A 151 -11.84 7.74 22.46
C ILE A 151 -10.63 7.69 21.52
N TYR A 152 -10.04 6.52 21.35
CA TYR A 152 -8.99 6.26 20.39
C TYR A 152 -9.56 5.62 19.13
N ILE A 153 -9.27 6.15 17.95
CA ILE A 153 -9.61 5.57 16.65
C ILE A 153 -8.30 5.29 15.95
N VAL A 154 -7.99 4.00 15.82
CA VAL A 154 -6.66 3.53 15.40
C VAL A 154 -6.76 2.74 14.12
N ALA A 155 -6.10 3.20 13.06
CA ALA A 155 -6.03 2.48 11.80
C ALA A 155 -4.79 1.60 11.75
N TYR A 156 -4.98 0.30 11.45
CA TYR A 156 -3.87 -0.65 11.36
C TYR A 156 -4.19 -1.84 10.46
N ASP A 157 -3.14 -2.54 10.05
CA ASP A 157 -3.23 -3.85 9.43
C ASP A 157 -3.23 -4.93 10.54
N ARG A 158 -4.34 -5.66 10.67
CA ARG A 158 -4.50 -6.65 11.74
C ARG A 158 -3.52 -7.81 11.61
N GLU A 159 -3.22 -8.24 10.38
CA GLU A 159 -2.28 -9.33 10.14
C GLU A 159 -0.86 -8.92 10.54
N TYR A 160 -0.45 -7.72 10.16
CA TYR A 160 0.86 -7.16 10.53
C TYR A 160 1.03 -7.04 12.05
N VAL A 161 0.06 -6.43 12.73
CA VAL A 161 0.13 -6.27 14.20
C VAL A 161 0.10 -7.62 14.90
N THR A 162 -0.72 -8.56 14.43
CA THR A 162 -0.77 -9.93 14.97
C THR A 162 0.56 -10.66 14.76
N TYR A 163 1.20 -10.51 13.61
CA TYR A 163 2.52 -11.06 13.33
C TYR A 163 3.56 -10.52 14.33
N ILE A 164 3.61 -9.22 14.55
CA ILE A 164 4.51 -8.59 15.53
C ILE A 164 4.27 -9.13 16.95
N LEU A 165 3.03 -9.24 17.38
CA LEU A 165 2.67 -9.76 18.69
C LEU A 165 3.12 -11.23 18.88
N ASN A 166 2.97 -12.05 17.84
CA ASN A 166 3.43 -13.45 17.86
C ASN A 166 4.96 -13.57 17.95
N GLU A 167 5.71 -12.73 17.21
CA GLU A 167 7.17 -12.70 17.31
C GLU A 167 7.67 -12.34 18.72
N LYS A 168 6.94 -11.51 19.44
CA LYS A 168 7.23 -11.20 20.87
C LYS A 168 6.70 -12.27 21.82
N GLN A 169 6.30 -13.44 21.31
CA GLN A 169 5.82 -14.58 22.12
C GLN A 169 4.58 -14.26 22.99
N ILE A 170 3.77 -13.28 22.56
CA ILE A 170 2.50 -13.02 23.24
C ILE A 170 1.53 -14.13 22.90
N LYS A 171 1.27 -14.98 23.88
CA LYS A 171 0.27 -16.05 23.75
C LYS A 171 -1.08 -15.44 23.39
N ASN A 172 -1.65 -15.89 22.28
CA ASN A 172 -2.95 -15.45 21.79
C ASN A 172 -3.01 -13.93 21.44
N ALA A 173 -2.27 -13.52 20.41
CA ALA A 173 -2.23 -12.15 19.91
C ALA A 173 -3.62 -11.57 19.60
N SER A 174 -4.55 -12.37 19.06
CA SER A 174 -5.93 -11.94 18.78
C SER A 174 -6.66 -11.52 20.05
N SER A 175 -6.67 -12.35 21.10
CA SER A 175 -7.30 -11.99 22.36
C SER A 175 -6.61 -10.81 23.07
N TYR A 176 -5.34 -10.59 22.79
CA TYR A 176 -4.63 -9.40 23.28
C TYR A 176 -5.18 -8.14 22.61
N LEU A 177 -5.34 -8.15 21.27
CA LEU A 177 -5.91 -7.02 20.53
C LEU A 177 -7.37 -6.74 20.93
N GLU A 178 -8.19 -7.77 21.13
CA GLU A 178 -9.58 -7.62 21.59
C GLU A 178 -9.70 -6.89 22.95
N LYS A 179 -8.70 -7.04 23.82
CA LYS A 179 -8.65 -6.31 25.11
C LYS A 179 -8.26 -4.83 24.94
N ILE A 180 -7.58 -4.49 23.86
CA ILE A 180 -7.21 -3.10 23.56
C ILE A 180 -8.28 -2.44 22.70
N PHE A 181 -8.75 -3.15 21.68
CA PHE A 181 -9.78 -2.72 20.75
C PHE A 181 -11.04 -3.57 20.90
N PRO A 182 -11.92 -3.23 21.86
CA PRO A 182 -13.19 -3.97 22.06
C PRO A 182 -14.10 -3.94 20.83
N VAL A 183 -13.90 -2.94 19.97
CA VAL A 183 -14.58 -2.81 18.68
C VAL A 183 -13.53 -2.70 17.57
N GLU A 184 -13.59 -3.61 16.61
CA GLU A 184 -12.85 -3.55 15.36
C GLU A 184 -13.82 -3.38 14.20
N VAL A 185 -13.59 -2.37 13.38
CA VAL A 185 -14.34 -2.11 12.14
C VAL A 185 -13.43 -2.50 10.97
N HIS A 186 -13.79 -3.57 10.28
CA HIS A 186 -13.04 -4.01 9.13
C HIS A 186 -13.42 -3.21 7.89
N MET A 187 -12.41 -2.64 7.23
CA MET A 187 -12.63 -1.91 5.97
C MET A 187 -13.05 -2.90 4.87
N PRO A 188 -14.20 -2.70 4.23
CA PRO A 188 -14.64 -3.58 3.15
C PRO A 188 -13.68 -3.51 1.96
N LYS A 189 -13.60 -4.60 1.20
CA LYS A 189 -12.94 -4.57 -0.12
C LYS A 189 -13.69 -3.59 -1.01
N VAL A 190 -12.92 -2.82 -1.78
CA VAL A 190 -13.52 -1.93 -2.79
C VAL A 190 -14.15 -2.80 -3.88
N GLU A 191 -15.36 -2.48 -4.29
CA GLU A 191 -16.05 -3.20 -5.36
C GLU A 191 -15.27 -3.10 -6.68
N ASP A 192 -15.20 -4.19 -7.41
CA ASP A 192 -14.51 -4.29 -8.71
C ASP A 192 -14.99 -3.24 -9.71
N LYS A 193 -16.28 -2.94 -9.68
CA LYS A 193 -16.87 -1.87 -10.51
C LYS A 193 -16.23 -0.51 -10.22
N LEU A 194 -16.04 -0.19 -8.94
CA LEU A 194 -15.44 1.09 -8.53
C LEU A 194 -13.95 1.16 -8.88
N ILE A 195 -13.23 0.05 -8.74
CA ILE A 195 -11.83 -0.06 -9.17
C ILE A 195 -11.71 0.16 -10.68
N TRP A 196 -12.60 -0.47 -11.46
CA TRP A 196 -12.61 -0.33 -12.92
C TRP A 196 -12.91 1.11 -13.37
N GLU A 197 -13.91 1.75 -12.75
CA GLU A 197 -14.24 3.15 -13.06
C GLU A 197 -13.09 4.09 -12.64
N ALA A 198 -12.44 3.84 -11.51
CA ALA A 198 -11.28 4.61 -11.08
C ALA A 198 -10.11 4.47 -12.06
N LEU A 199 -9.87 3.26 -12.58
CA LEU A 199 -8.82 3.01 -13.57
C LEU A 199 -9.09 3.83 -14.85
N LYS A 200 -10.30 3.79 -15.37
CA LYS A 200 -10.70 4.60 -16.54
C LYS A 200 -10.59 6.11 -16.29
N ALA A 201 -10.98 6.55 -15.10
CA ALA A 201 -10.91 7.95 -14.72
C ALA A 201 -9.46 8.43 -14.62
N ASP A 202 -8.56 7.67 -13.97
CA ASP A 202 -7.15 8.02 -13.83
C ASP A 202 -6.45 8.07 -15.20
N PHE A 203 -6.75 7.16 -16.12
CA PHE A 203 -6.25 7.23 -17.50
C PHE A 203 -6.77 8.46 -18.23
N SER A 204 -8.05 8.80 -18.07
CA SER A 204 -8.65 9.96 -18.72
C SER A 204 -8.10 11.28 -18.20
N THR A 205 -7.81 11.38 -16.90
CA THR A 205 -7.22 12.61 -16.30
C THR A 205 -5.77 12.82 -16.68
N GLN A 206 -5.00 11.75 -16.89
CA GLN A 206 -3.61 11.85 -17.33
C GLN A 206 -3.48 12.06 -18.84
N ASP A 207 -4.56 11.82 -19.59
CA ASP A 207 -4.65 12.00 -21.04
C ASP A 207 -5.04 13.44 -21.45
N ASN A 208 -4.46 14.44 -20.79
CA ASN A 208 -4.72 15.85 -21.10
C ASN A 208 -4.42 16.23 -22.56
N LYS A 209 -3.58 15.45 -23.25
CA LYS A 209 -3.18 15.69 -24.64
C LYS A 209 -4.12 15.09 -25.68
N TYR A 210 -4.87 14.03 -25.30
CA TYR A 210 -5.71 13.24 -26.23
C TYR A 210 -7.20 13.27 -25.90
N SER A 211 -7.64 14.20 -25.05
CA SER A 211 -9.05 14.49 -24.73
C SER A 211 -9.90 13.28 -24.26
N GLY A 212 -9.32 12.34 -23.51
CA GLY A 212 -10.03 11.16 -22.99
C GLY A 212 -10.42 10.10 -24.03
N ARG A 213 -10.21 10.38 -25.33
CA ARG A 213 -10.51 9.45 -26.42
C ARG A 213 -9.63 8.22 -26.40
N PHE A 214 -8.37 8.43 -26.00
CA PHE A 214 -7.39 7.36 -25.85
C PHE A 214 -7.84 6.32 -24.82
N ALA A 215 -8.15 6.75 -23.60
CA ALA A 215 -8.62 5.87 -22.53
C ALA A 215 -9.88 5.09 -22.97
N LYS A 216 -10.87 5.76 -23.54
CA LYS A 216 -12.09 5.11 -24.03
C LYS A 216 -11.79 4.05 -25.08
N ALA A 217 -10.92 4.34 -26.05
CA ALA A 217 -10.54 3.40 -27.11
C ALA A 217 -9.75 2.21 -26.57
N LEU A 218 -8.86 2.43 -25.59
CA LEU A 218 -8.07 1.37 -24.94
C LEU A 218 -9.00 0.42 -24.18
N PHE A 219 -9.82 0.94 -23.26
CA PHE A 219 -10.68 0.12 -22.40
C PHE A 219 -11.80 -0.60 -23.13
N ALA A 220 -12.23 -0.13 -24.30
CA ALA A 220 -13.20 -0.83 -25.16
C ALA A 220 -12.68 -2.14 -25.76
N LYS A 221 -11.35 -2.34 -25.75
CA LYS A 221 -10.72 -3.54 -26.35
C LYS A 221 -10.61 -4.72 -25.36
N PHE A 222 -10.82 -4.52 -24.06
CA PHE A 222 -10.74 -5.58 -23.08
C PHE A 222 -12.07 -6.34 -22.97
N ASN A 223 -12.00 -7.67 -23.09
CA ASN A 223 -13.12 -8.55 -22.81
C ASN A 223 -13.35 -8.75 -21.29
N ASN A 224 -14.37 -9.50 -20.91
CA ASN A 224 -14.71 -9.72 -19.50
C ASN A 224 -13.61 -10.47 -18.73
N GLU A 225 -13.01 -11.51 -19.31
CA GLU A 225 -11.94 -12.30 -18.68
C GLU A 225 -10.70 -11.45 -18.43
N GLN A 226 -10.31 -10.65 -19.42
CA GLN A 226 -9.20 -9.72 -19.30
C GLN A 226 -9.47 -8.64 -18.24
N ARG A 227 -10.71 -8.14 -18.18
CA ARG A 227 -11.11 -7.20 -17.13
C ARG A 227 -11.01 -7.82 -15.75
N GLU A 228 -11.46 -9.05 -15.55
CA GLU A 228 -11.33 -9.77 -14.28
C GLU A 228 -9.84 -9.97 -13.88
N LEU A 229 -9.00 -10.35 -14.84
CA LEU A 229 -7.55 -10.47 -14.61
C LEU A 229 -6.94 -9.13 -14.16
N ILE A 230 -7.27 -8.04 -14.83
CA ILE A 230 -6.81 -6.69 -14.46
C ILE A 230 -7.24 -6.36 -13.03
N LEU A 231 -8.50 -6.64 -12.66
CA LEU A 231 -9.04 -6.35 -11.34
C LEU A 231 -8.43 -7.20 -10.22
N ARG A 232 -8.04 -8.46 -10.52
CA ARG A 232 -7.28 -9.28 -9.57
C ARG A 232 -5.90 -8.71 -9.28
N VAL A 233 -5.25 -8.10 -10.26
CA VAL A 233 -3.94 -7.44 -10.11
C VAL A 233 -4.07 -6.05 -9.49
N LEU A 234 -5.03 -5.25 -9.98
CA LEU A 234 -5.25 -3.86 -9.55
C LEU A 234 -6.39 -3.73 -8.52
N TYR A 235 -6.36 -4.52 -7.46
CA TYR A 235 -7.46 -4.71 -6.52
C TYR A 235 -7.71 -3.52 -5.57
N ASN A 236 -6.98 -2.41 -5.67
CA ASN A 236 -7.18 -1.21 -4.85
C ASN A 236 -6.79 0.09 -5.57
N TYR A 237 -7.27 1.23 -5.07
CA TYR A 237 -7.02 2.55 -5.67
C TYR A 237 -5.54 2.94 -5.75
N ARG A 238 -4.69 2.46 -4.85
CA ARG A 238 -3.24 2.73 -4.87
C ARG A 238 -2.59 2.03 -6.06
N HIS A 239 -2.95 0.77 -6.30
CA HIS A 239 -2.46 0.01 -7.47
C HIS A 239 -2.95 0.64 -8.78
N VAL A 240 -4.21 1.04 -8.84
CA VAL A 240 -4.79 1.74 -10.00
C VAL A 240 -4.00 3.00 -10.33
N LYS A 241 -3.81 3.89 -9.36
CA LYS A 241 -3.07 5.15 -9.56
C LYS A 241 -1.61 4.93 -9.95
N ARG A 242 -0.95 3.96 -9.30
CA ARG A 242 0.44 3.61 -9.62
C ARG A 242 0.55 3.09 -11.04
N PHE A 243 -0.33 2.18 -11.43
CA PHE A 243 -0.36 1.59 -12.75
C PHE A 243 -0.65 2.63 -13.85
N ALA A 244 -1.69 3.44 -13.67
CA ALA A 244 -2.04 4.48 -14.64
C ALA A 244 -0.89 5.46 -14.88
N ARG A 245 -0.18 5.86 -13.82
CA ARG A 245 1.00 6.73 -13.95
C ARG A 245 2.15 6.04 -14.67
N LEU A 246 2.46 4.80 -14.33
CA LEU A 246 3.52 4.01 -14.96
C LEU A 246 3.24 3.86 -16.46
N TYR A 247 2.05 3.39 -16.80
CA TYR A 247 1.64 3.21 -18.18
C TYR A 247 1.74 4.51 -19.01
N MET A 248 1.20 5.61 -18.50
CA MET A 248 1.20 6.88 -19.23
C MET A 248 2.59 7.47 -19.38
N LEU A 249 3.46 7.30 -18.38
CA LEU A 249 4.87 7.70 -18.47
C LEU A 249 5.59 6.93 -19.57
N ASN A 250 5.49 5.59 -19.56
CA ASN A 250 6.15 4.71 -20.51
C ASN A 250 5.56 4.88 -21.91
N PHE A 251 4.24 4.98 -22.04
CA PHE A 251 3.60 5.30 -23.31
C PHE A 251 4.10 6.63 -23.90
N SER A 252 4.18 7.69 -23.08
CA SER A 252 4.68 8.98 -23.54
C SER A 252 6.14 8.92 -24.02
N HIS A 253 6.98 8.14 -23.33
CA HIS A 253 8.37 7.93 -23.70
C HIS A 253 8.50 7.11 -24.98
N LEU A 254 7.86 5.94 -25.02
CA LEU A 254 7.93 5.03 -26.16
C LEU A 254 7.33 5.62 -27.43
N ASN A 255 6.24 6.38 -27.32
CA ASN A 255 5.63 7.03 -28.48
C ASN A 255 6.46 8.18 -29.06
N LYS A 256 7.42 8.73 -28.29
CA LYS A 256 8.43 9.66 -28.81
C LYS A 256 9.55 8.95 -29.55
N LEU A 257 10.01 7.80 -29.02
CA LEU A 257 11.08 7.02 -29.61
C LEU A 257 10.61 6.23 -30.84
N PHE A 258 9.42 5.64 -30.75
CA PHE A 258 8.84 4.76 -31.76
C PHE A 258 7.42 5.21 -32.14
N PRO A 259 7.26 6.34 -32.86
CA PRO A 259 5.96 6.93 -33.17
C PRO A 259 5.06 5.95 -33.93
N LYS A 260 3.91 5.61 -33.33
CA LYS A 260 2.91 4.69 -33.87
C LYS A 260 3.37 3.22 -34.06
N GLU A 261 4.51 2.84 -33.51
CA GLU A 261 5.08 1.48 -33.64
C GLU A 261 4.72 0.57 -32.42
N ILE A 262 4.12 1.12 -31.38
CA ILE A 262 3.77 0.40 -30.14
C ILE A 262 2.29 0.02 -30.17
N ASP A 263 1.96 -1.24 -29.88
CA ASP A 263 0.60 -1.67 -29.59
C ASP A 263 0.22 -1.34 -28.14
N LEU A 264 -0.90 -0.64 -27.96
CA LEU A 264 -1.32 -0.12 -26.67
C LEU A 264 -1.78 -1.20 -25.69
N ILE A 265 -2.25 -2.33 -26.20
CA ILE A 265 -2.72 -3.43 -25.37
C ILE A 265 -1.53 -4.27 -24.90
N ASP A 266 -0.58 -4.50 -25.78
CA ASP A 266 0.65 -5.23 -25.41
C ASP A 266 1.43 -4.39 -24.37
N LEU A 267 1.53 -3.07 -24.57
CA LEU A 267 2.10 -2.18 -23.57
C LEU A 267 1.33 -2.26 -22.24
N PHE A 268 0.01 -2.34 -22.28
CA PHE A 268 -0.79 -2.47 -21.05
C PHE A 268 -0.45 -3.76 -20.29
N TRP A 269 -0.36 -4.89 -20.97
CA TRP A 269 -0.06 -6.15 -20.34
C TRP A 269 1.39 -6.26 -19.85
N ILE A 270 2.36 -5.71 -20.60
CA ILE A 270 3.75 -5.74 -20.16
C ILE A 270 4.01 -4.83 -18.95
N GLU A 271 3.36 -3.66 -18.90
CA GLU A 271 3.41 -2.77 -17.75
C GLU A 271 2.68 -3.38 -16.53
N LEU A 272 1.58 -4.09 -16.77
CA LEU A 272 0.88 -4.81 -15.72
C LEU A 272 1.75 -5.94 -15.16
N LEU A 273 2.46 -6.67 -16.03
CA LEU A 273 3.44 -7.68 -15.64
C LEU A 273 4.58 -7.06 -14.82
N GLN A 274 5.15 -5.95 -15.26
CA GLN A 274 6.23 -5.25 -14.55
C GLN A 274 5.79 -4.88 -13.12
N MET A 275 4.59 -4.34 -12.98
CA MET A 275 4.09 -3.95 -11.65
C MET A 275 3.75 -5.14 -10.76
N TYR A 276 3.24 -6.23 -11.35
CA TYR A 276 2.79 -7.42 -10.63
C TYR A 276 3.92 -8.39 -10.32
N ASP A 277 4.77 -8.68 -11.30
CA ASP A 277 5.88 -9.63 -11.19
C ASP A 277 7.15 -9.10 -11.89
N GLN A 278 7.83 -8.19 -11.17
CA GLN A 278 9.06 -7.56 -11.64
C GLN A 278 10.14 -8.56 -12.03
N LYS A 279 10.27 -9.69 -11.28
CA LYS A 279 11.28 -10.71 -11.57
C LYS A 279 11.09 -11.35 -12.95
N THR A 280 9.84 -11.63 -13.30
CA THR A 280 9.51 -12.19 -14.63
C THR A 280 9.70 -11.16 -15.73
N TYR A 281 9.29 -9.90 -15.47
CA TYR A 281 9.55 -8.79 -16.40
C TYR A 281 11.06 -8.63 -16.68
N ASP A 282 11.90 -8.61 -15.65
CA ASP A 282 13.35 -8.43 -15.77
C ASP A 282 14.02 -9.60 -16.55
N LYS A 283 13.53 -10.83 -16.37
CA LYS A 283 13.99 -11.98 -17.14
C LYS A 283 13.67 -11.82 -18.63
N LEU A 284 12.43 -11.47 -18.97
CA LEU A 284 12.03 -11.22 -20.35
C LEU A 284 12.85 -10.06 -20.97
N ALA A 285 13.07 -8.99 -20.21
CA ALA A 285 13.84 -7.85 -20.66
C ALA A 285 15.31 -8.19 -20.93
N SER A 286 15.90 -9.11 -20.15
CA SER A 286 17.31 -9.51 -20.29
C SER A 286 17.53 -10.58 -21.35
N ASP A 287 16.65 -11.58 -21.42
CA ASP A 287 16.72 -12.69 -22.35
C ASP A 287 15.32 -13.25 -22.66
N PRO A 288 14.79 -13.01 -23.87
CA PRO A 288 13.48 -13.55 -24.26
C PRO A 288 13.45 -15.09 -24.23
N TYR A 289 14.56 -15.74 -24.55
CA TYR A 289 14.63 -17.21 -24.68
C TYR A 289 14.55 -17.94 -23.33
N CYS A 290 14.66 -17.24 -22.23
CA CYS A 290 14.45 -17.85 -20.91
C CYS A 290 13.00 -18.36 -20.70
N LEU A 291 12.01 -17.80 -21.41
CA LEU A 291 10.60 -18.11 -21.27
C LEU A 291 9.87 -18.29 -22.60
N LEU A 292 10.50 -17.89 -23.70
CA LEU A 292 9.91 -17.86 -25.03
C LEU A 292 10.75 -18.69 -25.99
N TYR A 293 10.11 -19.18 -27.03
CA TYR A 293 10.82 -19.72 -28.21
C TYR A 293 10.38 -18.96 -29.46
N TYR A 294 11.28 -18.83 -30.41
CA TYR A 294 10.97 -18.23 -31.69
C TYR A 294 10.50 -19.32 -32.68
N ASP A 295 9.34 -19.11 -33.28
CA ASP A 295 8.80 -19.94 -34.33
C ASP A 295 9.05 -19.26 -35.70
N SER A 296 9.92 -19.85 -36.50
CA SER A 296 10.28 -19.35 -37.85
C SER A 296 9.12 -19.43 -38.85
N ASN A 297 8.15 -20.34 -38.66
CA ASN A 297 7.03 -20.49 -39.57
C ASN A 297 6.00 -19.35 -39.37
N ASN A 298 5.85 -18.91 -38.13
CA ASN A 298 4.94 -17.85 -37.77
C ASN A 298 5.66 -16.49 -37.58
N GLU A 299 6.96 -16.46 -37.67
CA GLU A 299 7.83 -15.28 -37.50
C GLU A 299 7.49 -14.53 -36.19
N ARG A 300 7.37 -15.26 -35.08
CA ARG A 300 7.01 -14.68 -33.78
C ARG A 300 7.50 -15.49 -32.59
N TYR A 301 7.58 -14.82 -31.42
CA TYR A 301 7.82 -15.50 -30.16
C TYR A 301 6.55 -16.13 -29.62
N PHE A 302 6.67 -17.35 -29.10
CA PHE A 302 5.66 -18.05 -28.34
C PHE A 302 6.19 -18.40 -26.96
N ILE A 303 5.25 -18.50 -26.00
CA ILE A 303 5.57 -19.00 -24.67
C ILE A 303 5.96 -20.50 -24.74
N THR A 304 6.99 -20.89 -23.99
CA THR A 304 7.41 -22.28 -23.93
C THR A 304 6.35 -23.22 -23.37
N ASN A 305 6.25 -24.45 -23.85
CA ASN A 305 5.17 -25.39 -23.51
C ASN A 305 4.98 -25.68 -22.00
N GLY A 306 5.97 -25.38 -21.16
CA GLY A 306 5.84 -25.47 -19.71
C GLY A 306 4.89 -24.42 -19.07
N VAL A 307 4.50 -23.38 -19.81
CA VAL A 307 3.63 -22.27 -19.34
C VAL A 307 2.22 -22.37 -19.93
N SER A 308 2.00 -23.13 -21.01
CA SER A 308 0.77 -23.10 -21.81
C SER A 308 -0.31 -24.12 -21.42
N ASP A 309 -0.04 -25.07 -20.53
CA ASP A 309 -0.98 -26.15 -20.22
C ASP A 309 -1.90 -25.81 -19.02
N GLU A 310 -3.15 -26.27 -19.11
CA GLU A 310 -4.23 -26.19 -18.09
C GLU A 310 -3.83 -26.70 -16.70
N LYS A 311 -2.64 -27.29 -16.55
CA LYS A 311 -2.06 -27.76 -15.29
C LYS A 311 -1.48 -26.65 -14.41
N PHE A 312 -1.42 -25.41 -14.89
CA PHE A 312 -0.89 -24.27 -14.11
C PHE A 312 -1.77 -23.84 -12.94
N GLY A 313 -3.02 -24.30 -12.87
CA GLY A 313 -3.92 -24.03 -11.74
C GLY A 313 -3.62 -24.82 -10.46
N THR A 314 -2.81 -25.90 -10.52
CA THR A 314 -2.68 -26.85 -9.40
C THR A 314 -1.28 -27.41 -9.14
N SER A 315 -0.27 -27.12 -9.94
CA SER A 315 1.08 -27.64 -9.69
C SER A 315 2.03 -26.58 -9.16
N GLU A 316 2.55 -26.84 -7.96
CA GLU A 316 3.79 -26.27 -7.45
C GLU A 316 4.93 -26.67 -8.39
N ASN A 317 5.19 -25.92 -9.45
CA ASN A 317 6.42 -26.09 -10.22
C ASN A 317 7.58 -25.57 -9.39
N LYS A 318 8.14 -26.46 -8.61
CA LYS A 318 9.40 -26.31 -7.90
C LYS A 318 10.54 -26.41 -8.91
N TYR A 319 11.04 -25.27 -9.38
CA TYR A 319 12.45 -25.17 -9.71
C TYR A 319 13.13 -24.63 -8.45
N ASP A 320 13.98 -25.40 -7.82
CA ASP A 320 14.75 -25.09 -6.61
C ASP A 320 13.95 -24.62 -5.35
N GLY A 321 12.74 -25.15 -5.14
CA GLY A 321 12.02 -24.92 -3.89
C GLY A 321 11.32 -23.55 -3.74
N GLU A 322 11.47 -22.62 -4.66
CA GLU A 322 10.75 -21.34 -4.66
C GLU A 322 9.59 -21.35 -5.68
N LYS A 323 8.44 -20.77 -5.32
CA LYS A 323 7.35 -20.47 -6.28
C LYS A 323 7.89 -19.53 -7.35
N PHE A 324 8.09 -20.04 -8.57
CA PHE A 324 8.71 -19.29 -9.67
C PHE A 324 7.84 -18.14 -10.18
N TRP A 325 6.51 -18.29 -10.10
CA TRP A 325 5.53 -17.38 -10.65
C TRP A 325 4.55 -16.85 -9.60
N LYS A 326 4.14 -15.60 -9.75
CA LYS A 326 2.94 -15.12 -9.08
C LYS A 326 1.70 -15.67 -9.80
N PHE A 327 0.61 -15.83 -9.09
CA PHE A 327 -0.59 -16.54 -9.56
C PHE A 327 -1.12 -16.08 -10.93
N GLU A 328 -1.12 -14.76 -11.21
CA GLU A 328 -1.64 -14.20 -12.47
C GLU A 328 -0.59 -14.07 -13.59
N THR A 329 0.67 -14.32 -13.31
CA THR A 329 1.75 -14.17 -14.28
C THR A 329 1.56 -15.03 -15.53
N PRO A 330 1.19 -16.33 -15.45
CA PRO A 330 0.97 -17.15 -16.63
C PRO A 330 -0.14 -16.59 -17.52
N SER A 331 -1.24 -16.13 -16.94
CA SER A 331 -2.36 -15.56 -17.70
C SER A 331 -1.93 -14.32 -18.49
N ILE A 332 -1.12 -13.45 -17.91
CA ILE A 332 -0.58 -12.27 -18.60
C ILE A 332 0.34 -12.68 -19.75
N LEU A 333 1.24 -13.66 -19.51
CA LEU A 333 2.16 -14.15 -20.54
C LEU A 333 1.42 -14.81 -21.72
N ILE A 334 0.34 -15.55 -21.44
CA ILE A 334 -0.50 -16.15 -22.50
C ILE A 334 -1.17 -15.07 -23.37
N LEU A 335 -1.59 -13.95 -22.78
CA LEU A 335 -2.16 -12.82 -23.54
C LEU A 335 -1.12 -12.16 -24.46
N LEU A 336 0.13 -12.11 -24.05
CA LEU A 336 1.23 -11.51 -24.82
C LEU A 336 1.81 -12.47 -25.88
N PHE A 337 2.03 -13.75 -25.52
CA PHE A 337 2.83 -14.70 -26.28
C PHE A 337 2.16 -16.06 -26.52
N GLY A 338 0.91 -16.24 -26.11
CA GLY A 338 0.16 -17.49 -26.35
C GLY A 338 -0.26 -17.65 -27.82
N TYR A 339 -0.74 -18.83 -28.20
CA TYR A 339 -1.23 -19.10 -29.57
C TYR A 339 -2.38 -18.20 -29.99
N SER A 340 -3.25 -17.83 -29.06
CA SER A 340 -4.36 -16.90 -29.27
C SER A 340 -3.97 -15.42 -29.17
N ALA A 341 -2.71 -15.12 -28.84
CA ALA A 341 -2.23 -13.74 -28.79
C ALA A 341 -2.29 -13.10 -30.18
N ARG A 342 -2.60 -11.80 -30.21
CA ARG A 342 -2.63 -11.03 -31.46
C ARG A 342 -1.28 -11.04 -32.14
N SER A 343 -1.24 -11.14 -33.46
CA SER A 343 -0.01 -11.14 -34.23
C SER A 343 0.02 -10.04 -35.30
N GLU A 344 -0.52 -8.88 -34.95
CA GLU A 344 -0.46 -7.70 -35.81
C GLU A 344 0.98 -7.16 -35.89
N HIS A 345 1.26 -6.35 -36.86
CA HIS A 345 2.62 -5.84 -37.17
C HIS A 345 3.33 -5.14 -36.01
N LYS A 346 2.57 -4.57 -35.04
CA LYS A 346 3.12 -3.83 -33.89
C LYS A 346 3.24 -4.66 -32.60
N ASN A 347 2.81 -5.91 -32.61
CA ASN A 347 2.74 -6.69 -31.39
C ASN A 347 4.13 -7.07 -30.85
N ILE A 348 4.22 -7.15 -29.52
CA ILE A 348 5.43 -7.50 -28.79
C ILE A 348 5.99 -8.91 -29.17
N CYS A 349 5.11 -9.82 -29.57
CA CYS A 349 5.54 -11.17 -29.99
C CYS A 349 6.36 -11.19 -31.29
N LYS A 350 6.40 -10.10 -32.06
CA LYS A 350 7.24 -9.98 -33.25
C LYS A 350 8.67 -9.58 -32.85
N PRO A 351 9.72 -10.29 -33.35
CA PRO A 351 11.11 -10.02 -32.96
C PRO A 351 11.55 -8.56 -33.16
N GLU A 352 11.12 -7.94 -34.25
CA GLU A 352 11.45 -6.56 -34.61
C GLU A 352 10.83 -5.52 -33.63
N ASN A 353 9.83 -5.93 -32.85
CA ASN A 353 9.16 -5.05 -31.91
C ASN A 353 9.52 -5.36 -30.45
N TYR A 354 9.93 -6.61 -30.15
CA TYR A 354 10.12 -7.08 -28.78
C TYR A 354 10.91 -6.11 -27.91
N ASP A 355 12.09 -5.74 -28.36
CA ASP A 355 12.99 -4.89 -27.61
C ASP A 355 12.45 -3.47 -27.37
N LYS A 356 11.55 -2.99 -28.22
CA LYS A 356 10.94 -1.65 -28.06
C LYS A 356 10.16 -1.54 -26.77
N TYR A 357 9.48 -2.61 -26.34
CA TYR A 357 8.67 -2.63 -25.11
C TYR A 357 9.52 -2.66 -23.84
N PHE A 358 10.80 -3.02 -23.94
CA PHE A 358 11.74 -3.09 -22.82
C PHE A 358 12.79 -1.95 -22.85
N THR A 359 12.62 -0.93 -23.66
CA THR A 359 13.64 0.14 -23.89
C THR A 359 13.99 0.91 -22.62
N MET A 360 13.11 0.96 -21.62
CA MET A 360 13.42 1.53 -20.31
C MET A 360 14.40 0.69 -19.50
N SER A 361 14.58 -0.58 -19.87
CA SER A 361 15.45 -1.58 -19.19
C SER A 361 16.69 -1.94 -20.01
N ILE A 362 16.77 -1.57 -21.29
CA ILE A 362 17.81 -2.00 -22.24
C ILE A 362 18.52 -0.78 -22.85
N SER A 363 19.80 -0.99 -23.15
CA SER A 363 20.76 -0.05 -23.72
C SER A 363 20.23 0.91 -24.81
N PRO A 364 20.69 2.16 -24.84
CA PRO A 364 20.23 3.22 -25.75
C PRO A 364 20.62 3.05 -27.24
N PHE A 365 21.09 1.87 -27.66
CA PHE A 365 21.67 1.67 -29.00
C PHE A 365 20.75 0.97 -30.03
N LYS A 366 19.43 0.88 -29.77
CA LYS A 366 18.51 0.31 -30.77
C LYS A 366 17.77 1.42 -31.50
N LEU A 367 17.95 1.45 -32.83
CA LEU A 367 17.30 2.39 -33.73
C LEU A 367 15.82 2.04 -33.91
N SER A 368 14.94 3.03 -33.94
CA SER A 368 13.56 2.84 -34.39
C SER A 368 13.53 2.55 -35.91
N ILE A 369 12.44 1.95 -36.41
CA ILE A 369 12.23 1.75 -37.85
C ILE A 369 12.28 3.10 -38.58
N THR A 370 11.76 4.15 -37.96
CA THR A 370 11.79 5.51 -38.50
C THR A 370 13.22 6.04 -38.65
N GLU A 371 14.07 5.84 -37.63
CA GLU A 371 15.49 6.23 -37.68
C GLU A 371 16.26 5.39 -38.69
N MET A 372 15.98 4.09 -38.76
CA MET A 372 16.60 3.19 -39.75
C MET A 372 16.20 3.57 -41.17
N ASN A 373 14.93 3.90 -41.43
CA ASN A 373 14.49 4.38 -42.74
C ASN A 373 15.09 5.71 -43.10
N ASN A 374 15.25 6.62 -42.14
CA ASN A 374 15.96 7.90 -42.38
C ASN A 374 17.43 7.68 -42.75
N LEU A 375 18.14 6.80 -42.00
CA LEU A 375 19.53 6.45 -42.30
C LEU A 375 19.68 5.76 -43.65
N LEU A 376 18.74 4.92 -44.07
CA LEU A 376 18.71 4.28 -45.37
C LEU A 376 18.42 5.30 -46.50
N SER A 377 17.54 6.28 -46.27
CA SER A 377 17.24 7.34 -47.22
C SER A 377 18.39 8.32 -47.40
N ASP A 378 19.11 8.63 -46.32
CA ASP A 378 20.28 9.53 -46.34
C ASP A 378 21.51 8.90 -46.99
N ASN A 379 21.61 7.56 -47.03
CA ASN A 379 22.67 6.82 -47.71
C ASN A 379 22.34 6.51 -49.20
N ALA A 380 21.16 6.88 -49.68
CA ALA A 380 20.73 6.70 -51.08
C ALA A 380 20.89 7.98 -51.94
N ASN A 381 21.41 9.05 -51.38
CA ASN A 381 21.84 10.27 -52.05
C ASN A 381 23.36 10.41 -51.95
#